data_b48a48e09c70a683179756a1c2f98a7c
#
_entry.id   b48a48e09c70a683179756a1c2f98a7c
#
_cell.length_a   1.000
_cell.length_b   1.000
_cell.length_c   1.000
_cell.angle_alpha   90.00
_cell.angle_beta   90.00
_cell.angle_gamma   90.00
#
_symmetry.space_group_name_H-M   'P 1'
#
loop_
_entity.id
_entity.type
_entity.pdbx_description
1 polymer ?
#
loop_
_entity_poly.entity_id
_entity_poly.type
_entity_poly.pdbx_seq_one_letter_code
_entity_poly.pdbx_strand_id
1 'polypeptide(L)'
;LLDRFLNNAIEVDVDAISDGHDVCIAGIMEHIEQAGVHSGDSACSLPPFSLSDKIQDKIASQVGAMARALNVVGLMNTQFAIHKDEIYVLEVNPRASRTIPFVSKATGISIAKIAVNCMVGNSLASQNLTHVPVPDYYSVKESVFPFIKFPGVDPLLGPEMKSTGEVMGVGKTFGEAFAKGQLAA
;
A
#
# COMPACT_ATOMS: atom_id res chain seq x y z
N LEU A 1 -6.43 -18.78 18.56
CA LEU A 1 -6.40 -18.72 17.11
C LEU A 1 -5.09 -19.33 16.63
N LEU A 2 -5.13 -20.20 15.63
CA LEU A 2 -3.97 -20.82 15.00
C LEU A 2 -4.04 -20.50 13.50
N ASP A 3 -2.99 -19.90 12.97
CA ASP A 3 -2.85 -19.57 11.56
C ASP A 3 -1.68 -20.31 10.94
N ARG A 4 -1.74 -20.49 9.62
CA ARG A 4 -0.62 -21.08 8.85
C ARG A 4 0.39 -19.99 8.54
N PHE A 5 1.64 -20.20 8.97
CA PHE A 5 2.75 -19.33 8.59
C PHE A 5 3.16 -19.58 7.12
N LEU A 6 3.29 -18.53 6.34
CA LEU A 6 3.71 -18.58 4.93
C LEU A 6 5.19 -18.14 4.84
N ASN A 7 6.10 -19.09 4.68
CA ASN A 7 7.51 -18.78 4.49
C ASN A 7 7.73 -18.10 3.13
N ASN A 8 8.55 -17.04 3.11
CA ASN A 8 8.92 -16.31 1.89
C ASN A 8 7.71 -15.77 1.11
N ALA A 9 6.66 -15.35 1.79
CA ALA A 9 5.56 -14.65 1.15
C ALA A 9 5.93 -13.18 0.93
N ILE A 10 5.47 -12.64 -0.20
CA ILE A 10 5.54 -11.21 -0.52
C ILE A 10 4.31 -10.55 0.10
N GLU A 11 4.50 -9.52 0.90
CA GLU A 11 3.38 -8.73 1.43
C GLU A 11 3.03 -7.60 0.47
N VAL A 12 1.74 -7.31 0.35
CA VAL A 12 1.22 -6.28 -0.56
C VAL A 12 0.14 -5.49 0.15
N ASP A 13 0.30 -4.17 0.20
CA ASP A 13 -0.73 -3.23 0.59
C ASP A 13 -1.46 -2.70 -0.63
N VAL A 14 -2.78 -2.62 -0.56
CA VAL A 14 -3.59 -2.02 -1.63
C VAL A 14 -4.51 -0.97 -1.06
N ASP A 15 -4.39 0.24 -1.55
CA ASP A 15 -5.32 1.32 -1.24
C ASP A 15 -6.34 1.48 -2.38
N ALA A 16 -7.61 1.58 -2.00
CA ALA A 16 -8.72 1.79 -2.91
C ALA A 16 -9.65 2.90 -2.44
N ILE A 17 -10.34 3.52 -3.39
CA ILE A 17 -11.42 4.48 -3.16
C ILE A 17 -12.71 3.89 -3.72
N SER A 18 -13.79 4.03 -2.98
CA SER A 18 -15.13 3.66 -3.44
C SER A 18 -16.12 4.77 -3.19
N ASP A 19 -17.08 4.94 -4.10
CA ASP A 19 -18.26 5.82 -3.92
C ASP A 19 -19.51 5.04 -3.52
N GLY A 20 -19.38 3.74 -3.21
CA GLY A 20 -20.48 2.82 -2.90
C GLY A 20 -20.94 2.00 -4.11
N HIS A 21 -20.58 2.39 -5.32
CA HIS A 21 -20.90 1.70 -6.58
C HIS A 21 -19.63 1.32 -7.34
N ASP A 22 -18.84 2.33 -7.68
CA ASP A 22 -17.59 2.18 -8.37
C ASP A 22 -16.42 2.10 -7.38
N VAL A 23 -15.38 1.36 -7.76
CA VAL A 23 -14.17 1.18 -6.98
C VAL A 23 -12.97 1.48 -7.86
N CYS A 24 -12.11 2.37 -7.40
CA CYS A 24 -10.86 2.72 -8.07
C CYS A 24 -9.68 2.27 -7.18
N ILE A 25 -8.77 1.47 -7.74
CA ILE A 25 -7.51 1.13 -7.08
C ILE A 25 -6.60 2.36 -7.10
N ALA A 26 -6.25 2.86 -5.93
CA ALA A 26 -5.38 4.01 -5.79
C ALA A 26 -3.91 3.65 -5.93
N GLY A 27 -3.51 2.47 -5.47
CA GLY A 27 -2.17 1.94 -5.61
C GLY A 27 -2.04 0.53 -5.07
N ILE A 28 -1.19 -0.26 -5.72
CA ILE A 28 -0.75 -1.58 -5.27
C ILE A 28 0.72 -1.41 -4.87
N MET A 29 1.04 -1.66 -3.62
CA MET A 29 2.37 -1.45 -3.05
C MET A 29 2.97 -2.79 -2.64
N GLU A 30 4.09 -3.14 -3.23
CA GLU A 30 4.84 -4.35 -2.90
C GLU A 30 5.84 -4.05 -1.80
N HIS A 31 5.79 -4.80 -0.70
CA HIS A 31 6.75 -4.68 0.41
C HIS A 31 8.11 -5.26 0.04
N ILE A 32 9.15 -4.66 0.56
CA ILE A 32 10.55 -5.09 0.34
C ILE A 32 10.96 -6.08 1.44
N GLU A 33 10.55 -5.84 2.68
CA GLU A 33 10.76 -6.76 3.79
C GLU A 33 9.87 -8.00 3.67
N GLN A 34 10.28 -9.06 4.33
CA GLN A 34 9.50 -10.29 4.41
C GLN A 34 8.16 -10.07 5.11
N ALA A 35 7.15 -10.83 4.71
CA ALA A 35 5.86 -10.84 5.39
C ALA A 35 6.02 -11.15 6.91
N GLY A 36 5.28 -10.40 7.72
CA GLY A 36 5.36 -10.47 9.18
C GLY A 36 6.08 -9.28 9.84
N VAL A 37 6.71 -8.41 9.06
CA VAL A 37 7.14 -7.08 9.52
C VAL A 37 5.93 -6.15 9.46
N HIS A 38 5.73 -5.33 10.49
CA HIS A 38 4.63 -4.36 10.51
C HIS A 38 4.67 -3.45 9.27
N SER A 39 3.52 -3.27 8.60
CA SER A 39 3.43 -2.51 7.34
C SER A 39 3.91 -1.06 7.44
N GLY A 40 3.83 -0.46 8.64
CA GLY A 40 4.39 0.86 8.91
C GLY A 40 5.93 0.90 8.92
N ASP A 41 6.57 -0.25 9.17
CA ASP A 41 8.03 -0.39 9.24
C ASP A 41 8.62 -0.90 7.92
N SER A 42 7.81 -1.56 7.11
CA SER A 42 8.25 -2.08 5.82
C SER A 42 8.42 -0.95 4.81
N ALA A 43 9.52 -1.00 4.07
CA ALA A 43 9.64 -0.25 2.82
C ALA A 43 8.70 -0.85 1.77
N CYS A 44 8.14 -0.02 0.90
CA CYS A 44 7.29 -0.51 -0.18
C CYS A 44 7.48 0.26 -1.48
N SER A 45 7.28 -0.41 -2.59
CA SER A 45 7.41 0.13 -3.94
C SER A 45 6.05 0.32 -4.61
N LEU A 46 5.86 1.45 -5.25
CA LEU A 46 4.76 1.76 -6.15
C LEU A 46 5.33 2.27 -7.49
N PRO A 47 5.09 1.61 -8.64
CA PRO A 47 4.40 0.33 -8.77
C PRO A 47 5.15 -0.85 -8.13
N PRO A 48 4.51 -2.03 -8.05
CA PRO A 48 5.18 -3.28 -7.68
C PRO A 48 6.40 -3.55 -8.58
N PHE A 49 7.47 -4.11 -8.00
CA PHE A 49 8.72 -4.35 -8.73
C PHE A 49 8.92 -5.80 -9.15
N SER A 50 8.23 -6.76 -8.52
CA SER A 50 8.37 -8.18 -8.83
C SER A 50 7.04 -8.88 -9.17
N LEU A 51 5.90 -8.29 -8.83
CA LEU A 51 4.59 -8.89 -9.09
C LEU A 51 4.20 -8.78 -10.55
N SER A 52 3.79 -9.92 -11.15
CA SER A 52 3.27 -9.94 -12.51
C SER A 52 1.93 -9.20 -12.63
N ASP A 53 1.65 -8.66 -13.83
CA ASP A 53 0.38 -7.98 -14.12
C ASP A 53 -0.82 -8.88 -13.81
N LYS A 54 -0.71 -10.18 -14.10
CA LYS A 54 -1.75 -11.17 -13.81
C LYS A 54 -2.11 -11.24 -12.31
N ILE A 55 -1.11 -11.13 -11.43
CA ILE A 55 -1.33 -11.12 -9.98
C ILE A 55 -1.95 -9.78 -9.58
N GLN A 56 -1.45 -8.67 -10.11
CA GLN A 56 -1.98 -7.34 -9.83
C GLN A 56 -3.46 -7.23 -10.26
N ASP A 57 -3.84 -7.75 -11.43
CA ASP A 57 -5.22 -7.77 -11.91
C ASP A 57 -6.13 -8.60 -10.99
N LYS A 58 -5.67 -9.76 -10.52
CA LYS A 58 -6.42 -10.58 -9.56
C LYS A 58 -6.62 -9.86 -8.24
N ILE A 59 -5.58 -9.22 -7.71
CA ILE A 59 -5.63 -8.41 -6.49
C ILE A 59 -6.66 -7.29 -6.67
N ALA A 60 -6.57 -6.51 -7.74
CA ALA A 60 -7.50 -5.43 -8.04
C ALA A 60 -8.95 -5.91 -8.10
N SER A 61 -9.20 -7.05 -8.75
CA SER A 61 -10.53 -7.67 -8.83
C SER A 61 -11.06 -8.07 -7.44
N GLN A 62 -10.23 -8.68 -6.59
CA GLN A 62 -10.60 -9.07 -5.22
C GLN A 62 -10.89 -7.85 -4.34
N VAL A 63 -10.06 -6.82 -4.41
CA VAL A 63 -10.27 -5.56 -3.67
C VAL A 63 -11.59 -4.91 -4.08
N GLY A 64 -11.88 -4.86 -5.38
CA GLY A 64 -13.14 -4.33 -5.89
C GLY A 64 -14.36 -5.13 -5.40
N ALA A 65 -14.26 -6.46 -5.35
CA ALA A 65 -15.31 -7.33 -4.83
C ALA A 65 -15.54 -7.11 -3.31
N MET A 66 -14.46 -7.00 -2.54
CA MET A 66 -14.52 -6.76 -1.09
C MET A 66 -15.09 -5.38 -0.77
N ALA A 67 -14.67 -4.33 -1.49
CA ALA A 67 -15.19 -2.98 -1.29
C ALA A 67 -16.71 -2.91 -1.51
N ARG A 68 -17.22 -3.56 -2.55
CA ARG A 68 -18.67 -3.64 -2.81
C ARG A 68 -19.40 -4.46 -1.76
N ALA A 69 -18.87 -5.63 -1.37
CA ALA A 69 -19.48 -6.50 -0.37
C ALA A 69 -19.58 -5.83 1.01
N LEU A 70 -18.61 -4.97 1.34
CA LEU A 70 -18.58 -4.20 2.59
C LEU A 70 -19.30 -2.85 2.49
N ASN A 71 -19.88 -2.51 1.33
CA ASN A 71 -20.54 -1.23 1.08
C ASN A 71 -19.64 -0.03 1.43
N VAL A 72 -18.37 -0.09 1.03
CA VAL A 72 -17.40 0.96 1.35
C VAL A 72 -17.73 2.24 0.61
N VAL A 73 -17.76 3.35 1.34
CA VAL A 73 -17.77 4.71 0.78
C VAL A 73 -16.60 5.46 1.38
N GLY A 74 -15.68 5.90 0.52
CA GLY A 74 -14.41 6.50 0.94
C GLY A 74 -13.23 5.57 0.69
N LEU A 75 -12.34 5.42 1.67
CA LEU A 75 -11.09 4.66 1.55
C LEU A 75 -11.21 3.25 2.13
N MET A 76 -10.50 2.34 1.50
CA MET A 76 -10.28 0.99 2.00
C MET A 76 -8.83 0.59 1.74
N ASN A 77 -8.18 0.03 2.74
CA ASN A 77 -6.89 -0.63 2.61
C ASN A 77 -7.07 -2.15 2.77
N THR A 78 -6.38 -2.91 1.95
CA THR A 78 -6.36 -4.37 2.05
C THR A 78 -4.92 -4.86 2.04
N GLN A 79 -4.59 -5.76 2.95
CA GLN A 79 -3.28 -6.40 3.03
C GLN A 79 -3.36 -7.83 2.53
N PHE A 80 -2.40 -8.19 1.71
CA PHE A 80 -2.27 -9.52 1.12
C PHE A 80 -0.89 -10.12 1.38
N ALA A 81 -0.83 -11.44 1.41
CA ALA A 81 0.40 -12.19 1.25
C ALA A 81 0.34 -13.00 -0.04
N ILE A 82 1.40 -12.92 -0.84
CA ILE A 82 1.52 -13.68 -2.09
C ILE A 82 2.56 -14.78 -1.89
N HIS A 83 2.13 -16.03 -2.05
CA HIS A 83 3.01 -17.18 -1.94
C HIS A 83 2.81 -18.12 -3.13
N LYS A 84 3.83 -18.32 -3.96
CA LYS A 84 3.77 -19.17 -5.16
C LYS A 84 2.58 -18.85 -6.07
N ASP A 85 2.38 -17.58 -6.38
CA ASP A 85 1.27 -17.04 -7.20
C ASP A 85 -0.13 -17.23 -6.61
N GLU A 86 -0.24 -17.75 -5.38
CA GLU A 86 -1.48 -17.76 -4.62
C GLU A 86 -1.61 -16.50 -3.77
N ILE A 87 -2.82 -15.94 -3.74
CA ILE A 87 -3.13 -14.69 -3.05
C ILE A 87 -3.90 -15.02 -1.77
N TYR A 88 -3.39 -14.56 -0.64
CA TYR A 88 -4.00 -14.70 0.67
C TYR A 88 -4.37 -13.32 1.20
N VAL A 89 -5.62 -13.12 1.58
CA VAL A 89 -6.07 -11.90 2.26
C VAL A 89 -5.64 -11.99 3.72
N LEU A 90 -4.89 -11.00 4.21
CA LEU A 90 -4.49 -10.90 5.62
C LEU A 90 -5.53 -10.11 6.40
N GLU A 91 -5.82 -8.88 5.94
CA GLU A 91 -6.83 -8.04 6.56
C GLU A 91 -7.44 -7.04 5.58
N VAL A 92 -8.64 -6.57 5.91
CA VAL A 92 -9.35 -5.51 5.18
C VAL A 92 -9.73 -4.40 6.15
N ASN A 93 -9.30 -3.18 5.84
CA ASN A 93 -9.50 -2.01 6.66
C ASN A 93 -10.32 -0.96 5.90
N PRO A 94 -11.65 -0.83 6.12
CA PRO A 94 -12.48 0.18 5.45
C PRO A 94 -12.27 1.57 6.10
N ARG A 95 -11.08 2.08 5.98
CA ARG A 95 -10.60 3.35 6.51
C ARG A 95 -9.37 3.83 5.74
N ALA A 96 -8.97 5.08 5.97
CA ALA A 96 -7.69 5.58 5.49
C ALA A 96 -6.51 4.77 6.06
N SER A 97 -5.54 4.48 5.22
CA SER A 97 -4.26 3.86 5.60
C SER A 97 -3.16 4.91 5.81
N ARG A 98 -2.05 4.49 6.37
CA ARG A 98 -0.83 5.32 6.47
C ARG A 98 -0.16 5.53 5.12
N THR A 99 -0.42 4.67 4.14
CA THR A 99 0.14 4.74 2.80
C THR A 99 -0.55 5.77 1.90
N ILE A 100 -1.72 6.30 2.25
CA ILE A 100 -2.45 7.31 1.46
C ILE A 100 -1.61 8.55 1.14
N PRO A 101 -0.84 9.15 2.06
CA PRO A 101 0.04 10.27 1.72
C PRO A 101 1.12 9.90 0.72
N PHE A 102 1.71 8.71 0.86
CA PHE A 102 2.71 8.18 -0.07
C PHE A 102 2.10 7.96 -1.46
N VAL A 103 0.97 7.24 -1.56
CA VAL A 103 0.27 7.00 -2.83
C VAL A 103 -0.12 8.30 -3.50
N SER A 104 -0.63 9.28 -2.73
CA SER A 104 -1.01 10.59 -3.27
C SER A 104 0.18 11.34 -3.86
N LYS A 105 1.33 11.31 -3.20
CA LYS A 105 2.57 11.93 -3.72
C LYS A 105 3.11 11.19 -4.94
N ALA A 106 3.13 9.86 -4.90
CA ALA A 106 3.65 9.03 -5.97
C ALA A 106 2.83 9.15 -7.26
N THR A 107 1.51 9.27 -7.15
CA THR A 107 0.60 9.36 -8.32
C THR A 107 0.27 10.80 -8.72
N GLY A 108 0.54 11.79 -7.86
CA GLY A 108 0.13 13.17 -8.06
C GLY A 108 -1.38 13.43 -7.87
N ILE A 109 -2.12 12.44 -7.35
CA ILE A 109 -3.58 12.51 -7.16
C ILE A 109 -3.90 12.70 -5.68
N SER A 110 -4.75 13.66 -5.35
CA SER A 110 -5.18 13.92 -3.97
C SER A 110 -6.23 12.89 -3.52
N ILE A 111 -5.77 11.67 -3.20
CA ILE A 111 -6.58 10.49 -2.89
C ILE A 111 -7.56 10.78 -1.74
N ALA A 112 -7.09 11.37 -0.64
CA ALA A 112 -7.92 11.69 0.51
C ALA A 112 -9.03 12.69 0.19
N LYS A 113 -8.77 13.72 -0.65
CA LYS A 113 -9.77 14.68 -1.08
C LYS A 113 -10.90 14.02 -1.89
N ILE A 114 -10.52 13.12 -2.81
CA ILE A 114 -11.49 12.38 -3.63
C ILE A 114 -12.37 11.50 -2.75
N ALA A 115 -11.75 10.78 -1.80
CA ALA A 115 -12.49 9.93 -0.88
C ALA A 115 -13.48 10.70 -0.01
N VAL A 116 -13.10 11.87 0.52
CA VAL A 116 -14.01 12.73 1.28
C VAL A 116 -15.18 13.20 0.41
N ASN A 117 -14.91 13.55 -0.85
CA ASN A 117 -15.99 13.90 -1.78
C ASN A 117 -16.96 12.73 -2.02
N CYS A 118 -16.46 11.47 -2.10
CA CYS A 118 -17.34 10.30 -2.17
C CYS A 118 -18.22 10.19 -0.91
N MET A 119 -17.64 10.42 0.27
CA MET A 119 -18.37 10.34 1.55
C MET A 119 -19.51 11.39 1.67
N VAL A 120 -19.41 12.51 0.94
CA VAL A 120 -20.47 13.52 0.87
C VAL A 120 -21.37 13.36 -0.36
N GLY A 121 -21.31 12.22 -1.04
CA GLY A 121 -22.23 11.82 -2.10
C GLY A 121 -21.79 12.13 -3.53
N ASN A 122 -20.56 12.58 -3.76
CA ASN A 122 -20.05 12.76 -5.13
C ASN A 122 -19.51 11.42 -5.65
N SER A 123 -19.90 11.02 -6.86
CA SER A 123 -19.38 9.80 -7.48
C SER A 123 -17.92 9.98 -7.95
N LEU A 124 -17.22 8.86 -8.11
CA LEU A 124 -15.87 8.86 -8.72
C LEU A 124 -15.91 9.43 -10.15
N ALA A 125 -16.94 9.08 -10.92
CA ALA A 125 -17.14 9.59 -12.27
C ALA A 125 -17.32 11.11 -12.30
N SER A 126 -18.06 11.71 -11.36
CA SER A 126 -18.25 13.17 -11.27
C SER A 126 -16.96 13.92 -10.92
N GLN A 127 -15.99 13.21 -10.34
CA GLN A 127 -14.65 13.73 -10.01
C GLN A 127 -13.62 13.43 -11.11
N ASN A 128 -14.04 12.90 -12.27
CA ASN A 128 -13.19 12.46 -13.38
C ASN A 128 -12.14 11.42 -12.99
N LEU A 129 -12.44 10.59 -11.98
CA LEU A 129 -11.56 9.49 -11.56
C LEU A 129 -12.19 8.15 -11.93
N THR A 130 -11.76 7.59 -13.06
CA THR A 130 -12.13 6.23 -13.48
C THR A 130 -11.02 5.23 -13.17
N HIS A 131 -9.79 5.69 -13.14
CA HIS A 131 -8.60 4.91 -12.75
C HIS A 131 -7.49 5.86 -12.27
N VAL A 132 -6.59 5.35 -11.44
CA VAL A 132 -5.35 6.04 -11.10
C VAL A 132 -4.27 5.54 -12.05
N PRO A 133 -3.64 6.41 -12.86
CA PRO A 133 -2.60 5.99 -13.77
C PRO A 133 -1.39 5.47 -12.98
N VAL A 134 -0.85 4.34 -13.43
CA VAL A 134 0.41 3.83 -12.90
C VAL A 134 1.54 4.73 -13.41
N PRO A 135 2.38 5.30 -12.53
CA PRO A 135 3.50 6.12 -12.95
C PRO A 135 4.52 5.32 -13.78
N ASP A 136 5.19 5.99 -14.73
CA ASP A 136 6.30 5.43 -15.52
C ASP A 136 7.66 5.49 -14.77
N TYR A 137 7.60 5.71 -13.47
CA TYR A 137 8.72 5.73 -12.53
C TYR A 137 8.35 4.97 -11.26
N TYR A 138 9.37 4.56 -10.51
CA TYR A 138 9.19 3.94 -9.21
C TYR A 138 9.25 4.97 -8.09
N SER A 139 8.36 4.81 -7.13
CA SER A 139 8.40 5.49 -5.84
C SER A 139 8.58 4.45 -4.75
N VAL A 140 9.57 4.63 -3.90
CA VAL A 140 9.80 3.75 -2.74
C VAL A 140 9.57 4.55 -1.47
N LYS A 141 8.65 4.08 -0.65
CA LYS A 141 8.50 4.53 0.74
C LYS A 141 9.55 3.82 1.58
N GLU A 142 10.32 4.57 2.35
CA GLU A 142 11.28 4.04 3.32
C GLU A 142 10.92 4.53 4.72
N SER A 143 11.06 3.67 5.72
CA SER A 143 10.70 3.98 7.09
C SER A 143 11.88 4.59 7.85
N VAL A 144 11.60 5.59 8.68
CA VAL A 144 12.60 6.24 9.53
C VAL A 144 12.52 5.69 10.95
N PHE A 145 13.64 5.18 11.46
CA PHE A 145 13.73 4.55 12.77
C PHE A 145 14.53 5.40 13.75
N PRO A 146 14.01 5.67 14.96
CA PRO A 146 14.68 6.48 15.95
C PRO A 146 15.65 5.70 16.86
N PHE A 147 16.21 4.58 16.39
CA PHE A 147 17.04 3.67 17.20
C PHE A 147 18.23 4.37 17.88
N ILE A 148 18.84 5.35 17.20
CA ILE A 148 19.96 6.14 17.77
C ILE A 148 19.51 6.91 19.03
N LYS A 149 18.24 7.30 19.13
CA LYS A 149 17.70 8.05 20.28
C LYS A 149 17.31 7.17 21.46
N PHE A 150 17.21 5.86 21.24
CA PHE A 150 16.77 4.90 22.26
C PHE A 150 17.77 3.74 22.40
N PRO A 151 18.90 3.97 23.13
CA PRO A 151 19.89 2.94 23.35
C PRO A 151 19.28 1.71 24.04
N GLY A 152 19.63 0.50 23.55
CA GLY A 152 19.16 -0.77 24.11
C GLY A 152 17.85 -1.28 23.56
N VAL A 153 17.20 -0.57 22.62
CA VAL A 153 16.06 -1.08 21.87
C VAL A 153 16.55 -2.05 20.81
N ASP A 154 15.91 -3.22 20.72
CA ASP A 154 16.18 -4.21 19.68
C ASP A 154 15.82 -3.65 18.29
N PRO A 155 16.77 -3.54 17.34
CA PRO A 155 16.50 -3.05 15.99
C PRO A 155 15.82 -4.08 15.08
N LEU A 156 15.66 -5.33 15.50
CA LEU A 156 14.98 -6.35 14.70
C LEU A 156 13.53 -5.95 14.46
N LEU A 157 13.14 -5.91 13.19
CA LEU A 157 11.77 -5.62 12.78
C LEU A 157 10.87 -6.84 12.98
N GLY A 158 9.62 -6.58 13.31
CA GLY A 158 8.63 -7.62 13.61
C GLY A 158 7.21 -7.06 13.52
N PRO A 159 6.23 -7.70 14.16
CA PRO A 159 4.82 -7.32 14.06
C PRO A 159 4.47 -6.01 14.79
N GLU A 160 5.37 -5.49 15.61
CA GLU A 160 5.18 -4.22 16.33
C GLU A 160 5.87 -3.07 15.59
N MET A 161 5.16 -1.97 15.39
CA MET A 161 5.67 -0.78 14.73
C MET A 161 6.73 -0.06 15.58
N LYS A 162 7.90 0.22 14.98
CA LYS A 162 9.03 0.92 15.61
C LYS A 162 9.37 2.24 14.90
N SER A 163 8.94 2.42 13.65
CA SER A 163 9.20 3.63 12.88
C SER A 163 8.45 4.85 13.42
N THR A 164 9.01 6.03 13.22
CA THR A 164 8.43 7.32 13.64
C THR A 164 8.18 8.27 12.48
N GLY A 165 8.56 7.89 11.28
CA GLY A 165 8.40 8.69 10.08
C GLY A 165 8.67 7.87 8.83
N GLU A 166 8.54 8.52 7.69
CA GLU A 166 8.81 7.93 6.38
C GLU A 166 9.37 8.96 5.42
N VAL A 167 10.14 8.48 4.46
CA VAL A 167 10.66 9.27 3.32
C VAL A 167 10.27 8.58 2.03
N MET A 168 10.40 9.28 0.90
CA MET A 168 10.11 8.74 -0.43
C MET A 168 11.28 8.97 -1.37
N GLY A 169 11.82 7.87 -1.91
CA GLY A 169 12.75 7.89 -3.03
C GLY A 169 12.00 7.73 -4.35
N VAL A 170 12.41 8.46 -5.38
CA VAL A 170 11.83 8.39 -6.74
C VAL A 170 12.92 8.15 -7.76
N GLY A 171 12.71 7.21 -8.68
CA GLY A 171 13.67 6.84 -9.71
C GLY A 171 13.02 6.21 -10.94
N LYS A 172 13.75 6.18 -12.06
CA LYS A 172 13.30 5.50 -13.28
C LYS A 172 13.36 3.97 -13.16
N THR A 173 14.15 3.49 -12.22
CA THR A 173 14.22 2.06 -11.88
C THR A 173 13.93 1.88 -10.41
N PHE A 174 13.46 0.69 -10.02
CA PHE A 174 13.26 0.32 -8.63
C PHE A 174 14.53 0.54 -7.80
N GLY A 175 15.69 0.07 -8.27
CA GLY A 175 16.96 0.22 -7.56
C GLY A 175 17.37 1.67 -7.32
N GLU A 176 17.12 2.57 -8.28
CA GLU A 176 17.36 4.00 -8.11
C GLU A 176 16.44 4.62 -7.04
N ALA A 177 15.14 4.30 -7.09
CA ALA A 177 14.17 4.79 -6.12
C ALA A 177 14.49 4.28 -4.71
N PHE A 178 14.81 3.00 -4.58
CA PHE A 178 15.18 2.38 -3.32
C PHE A 178 16.44 3.00 -2.71
N ALA A 179 17.51 3.14 -3.51
CA ALA A 179 18.76 3.77 -3.04
C ALA A 179 18.53 5.21 -2.55
N LYS A 180 17.69 5.98 -3.22
CA LYS A 180 17.33 7.34 -2.78
C LYS A 180 16.52 7.33 -1.48
N GLY A 181 15.60 6.38 -1.31
CA GLY A 181 14.87 6.18 -0.06
C GLY A 181 15.80 5.87 1.10
N GLN A 182 16.70 4.90 0.93
CA GLN A 182 17.70 4.51 1.93
C GLN A 182 18.64 5.66 2.33
N LEU A 183 19.05 6.49 1.38
CA LEU A 183 19.92 7.64 1.68
C LEU A 183 19.19 8.78 2.42
N ALA A 184 17.86 8.82 2.36
CA ALA A 184 17.04 9.86 2.95
C ALA A 184 16.48 9.46 4.33
N ALA A 185 16.46 8.15 4.66
CA ALA A 185 16.03 7.61 5.95
C ALA A 185 17.18 7.61 6.95
#